data_966b41329ca09655f2238e6f90862ae6
#
_entry.id   966b41329ca09655f2238e6f90862ae6
#
_cell.length_a   1.000
_cell.length_b   1.000
_cell.length_c   1.000
_cell.angle_alpha   90.00
_cell.angle_beta   90.00
_cell.angle_gamma   90.00
#
_symmetry.space_group_name_H-M   'P 1'
#
loop_
_entity.id
_entity.type
_entity.pdbx_description
1 polymer ?
#
loop_
_entity_poly.entity_id
_entity_poly.type
_entity_poly.pdbx_seq_one_letter_code
_entity_poly.pdbx_strand_id
1 'polypeptide(L)'
;MLFEYETQRLLLKIIKPEYGSSVLDFYLRDKALFERYEPDRMPGFYTTDYQKKALYIEFNKAIEGTLFRFYVYEKTDPNTIIGTICFFNILHAPCYCCEVGYKFSSRIHHRGYATEALTALTNTVFKELNMHRIAAYVEPGNAPSIHLLERVGFVREGLCREHSCQHGIWIDHLQYSLLPSDLR
;
A
#
# COMPACT_ATOMS: atom_id res chain seq x y z
N MET A 1 -9.32 -13.57 -1.04
CA MET A 1 -8.03 -13.36 -0.28
C MET A 1 -8.26 -13.66 1.19
N LEU A 2 -7.25 -14.21 1.89
CA LEU A 2 -7.26 -14.33 3.34
C LEU A 2 -7.01 -12.96 3.99
N PHE A 3 -7.35 -12.83 5.27
CA PHE A 3 -7.13 -11.59 6.03
C PHE A 3 -5.77 -11.55 6.72
N GLU A 4 -5.04 -12.64 6.67
CA GLU A 4 -3.68 -12.74 7.23
C GLU A 4 -2.80 -13.64 6.36
N TYR A 5 -1.59 -13.15 6.07
CA TYR A 5 -0.53 -13.90 5.40
C TYR A 5 0.78 -13.73 6.17
N GLU A 6 1.65 -14.70 6.01
CA GLU A 6 2.99 -14.68 6.59
C GLU A 6 4.06 -14.80 5.50
N THR A 7 5.18 -14.12 5.73
CA THR A 7 6.41 -14.30 4.95
C THR A 7 7.50 -14.86 5.86
N GLN A 8 8.73 -14.86 5.41
CA GLN A 8 9.86 -15.28 6.25
C GLN A 8 9.96 -14.44 7.54
N ARG A 9 9.79 -13.11 7.45
CA ARG A 9 10.03 -12.18 8.57
C ARG A 9 8.79 -11.40 9.00
N LEU A 10 7.71 -11.42 8.21
CA LEU A 10 6.59 -10.49 8.36
C LEU A 10 5.26 -11.20 8.60
N LEU A 11 4.36 -10.49 9.26
CA LEU A 11 2.92 -10.73 9.31
C LEU A 11 2.23 -9.62 8.51
N LEU A 12 1.32 -9.99 7.61
CA LEU A 12 0.59 -9.10 6.72
C LEU A 12 -0.90 -9.26 7.03
N LYS A 13 -1.54 -8.26 7.66
CA LYS A 13 -2.89 -8.42 8.24
C LYS A 13 -3.85 -7.34 7.77
N ILE A 14 -5.06 -7.72 7.40
CA ILE A 14 -6.20 -6.82 7.34
C ILE A 14 -6.78 -6.72 8.76
N ILE A 15 -6.75 -5.54 9.34
CA ILE A 15 -7.06 -5.35 10.75
C ILE A 15 -8.40 -4.67 10.96
N LYS A 16 -8.98 -4.89 12.14
CA LYS A 16 -10.29 -4.39 12.55
C LYS A 16 -10.22 -3.02 13.24
N PRO A 17 -11.36 -2.35 13.48
CA PRO A 17 -11.41 -1.01 14.09
C PRO A 17 -10.71 -0.88 15.46
N GLU A 18 -10.64 -1.95 16.26
CA GLU A 18 -9.98 -1.91 17.56
C GLU A 18 -8.50 -1.51 17.48
N TYR A 19 -7.85 -1.69 16.33
CA TYR A 19 -6.46 -1.29 16.09
C TYR A 19 -6.28 0.20 15.73
N GLY A 20 -7.32 1.02 15.83
CA GLY A 20 -7.26 2.44 15.45
C GLY A 20 -6.17 3.25 16.15
N SER A 21 -5.85 2.96 17.42
CA SER A 21 -4.73 3.61 18.12
C SER A 21 -3.37 3.21 17.53
N SER A 22 -3.16 1.94 17.22
CA SER A 22 -1.91 1.46 16.62
C SER A 22 -1.69 2.05 15.21
N VAL A 23 -2.77 2.25 14.44
CA VAL A 23 -2.71 2.93 13.14
C VAL A 23 -2.41 4.41 13.31
N LEU A 24 -3.00 5.08 14.29
CA LEU A 24 -2.68 6.47 14.61
C LEU A 24 -1.19 6.63 14.98
N ASP A 25 -0.67 5.76 15.84
CA ASP A 25 0.73 5.78 16.25
C ASP A 25 1.67 5.57 15.04
N PHE A 26 1.32 4.69 14.11
CA PHE A 26 2.06 4.49 12.87
C PHE A 26 2.11 5.78 12.04
N TYR A 27 0.99 6.47 11.84
CA TYR A 27 0.94 7.71 11.08
C TYR A 27 1.66 8.87 11.78
N LEU A 28 1.54 8.99 13.11
CA LEU A 28 2.20 10.06 13.87
C LEU A 28 3.72 9.90 13.88
N ARG A 29 4.21 8.66 13.95
CA ARG A 29 5.64 8.36 14.01
C ARG A 29 6.42 8.90 12.82
N ASP A 30 5.87 8.77 11.61
CA ASP A 30 6.50 9.16 10.37
C ASP A 30 5.69 10.22 9.61
N LYS A 31 4.97 11.08 10.36
CA LYS A 31 4.03 12.08 9.81
C LYS A 31 4.62 12.89 8.66
N ALA A 32 5.76 13.54 8.88
CA ALA A 32 6.40 14.39 7.87
C ALA A 32 6.84 13.62 6.61
N LEU A 33 7.27 12.35 6.78
CA LEU A 33 7.62 11.49 5.66
C LEU A 33 6.40 11.15 4.80
N PHE A 34 5.28 10.80 5.44
CA PHE A 34 4.09 10.39 4.71
C PHE A 34 3.37 11.57 4.06
N GLU A 35 3.26 12.71 4.74
CA GLU A 35 2.62 13.92 4.20
C GLU A 35 3.36 14.50 3.00
N ARG A 36 4.66 14.20 2.83
CA ARG A 36 5.45 14.69 1.71
C ARG A 36 4.95 14.20 0.34
N TYR A 37 4.40 12.99 0.28
CA TYR A 37 4.02 12.30 -0.96
C TYR A 37 2.54 11.94 -1.01
N GLU A 38 1.73 12.56 -0.18
CA GLU A 38 0.31 12.25 -0.09
C GLU A 38 -0.54 13.53 -0.13
N PRO A 39 -1.79 13.44 -0.62
CA PRO A 39 -2.72 14.56 -0.58
C PRO A 39 -2.97 15.06 0.84
N ASP A 40 -3.51 16.28 0.94
CA ASP A 40 -3.90 16.87 2.21
C ASP A 40 -4.83 15.95 3.01
N ARG A 41 -4.56 15.85 4.29
CA ARG A 41 -5.35 15.00 5.17
C ARG A 41 -6.69 15.63 5.50
N MET A 42 -7.73 14.82 5.50
CA MET A 42 -9.05 15.24 5.98
C MET A 42 -8.99 15.69 7.44
N PRO A 43 -9.82 16.68 7.82
CA PRO A 43 -9.94 17.10 9.22
C PRO A 43 -10.15 15.90 10.15
N GLY A 44 -9.42 15.88 11.27
CA GLY A 44 -9.50 14.80 12.24
C GLY A 44 -8.71 13.53 11.90
N PHE A 45 -8.00 13.47 10.77
CA PHE A 45 -7.22 12.30 10.36
C PHE A 45 -6.30 11.76 11.48
N TYR A 46 -5.67 12.66 12.22
CA TYR A 46 -4.78 12.30 13.33
C TYR A 46 -5.53 12.14 14.66
N THR A 47 -6.65 11.42 14.64
CA THR A 47 -7.40 11.00 15.83
C THR A 47 -7.70 9.52 15.79
N THR A 48 -7.76 8.88 16.96
CA THR A 48 -8.11 7.47 17.07
C THR A 48 -9.49 7.18 16.48
N ASP A 49 -10.45 8.09 16.66
CA ASP A 49 -11.81 7.91 16.16
C ASP A 49 -11.87 7.92 14.63
N TYR A 50 -11.09 8.79 13.99
CA TYR A 50 -10.97 8.77 12.53
C TYR A 50 -10.39 7.45 12.05
N GLN A 51 -9.28 7.00 12.66
CA GLN A 51 -8.62 5.74 12.26
C GLN A 51 -9.53 4.52 12.48
N LYS A 52 -10.31 4.48 13.57
CA LYS A 52 -11.31 3.43 13.78
C LYS A 52 -12.38 3.42 12.68
N LYS A 53 -12.90 4.59 12.29
CA LYS A 53 -13.88 4.71 11.19
C LYS A 53 -13.28 4.30 9.85
N ALA A 54 -12.05 4.72 9.56
CA ALA A 54 -11.33 4.32 8.35
C ALA A 54 -11.14 2.80 8.29
N LEU A 55 -10.68 2.19 9.37
CA LEU A 55 -10.52 0.74 9.47
C LEU A 55 -11.85 -0.01 9.30
N TYR A 56 -12.95 0.50 9.86
CA TYR A 56 -14.27 -0.08 9.66
C TYR A 56 -14.66 -0.10 8.18
N ILE A 57 -14.44 1.00 7.47
CA ILE A 57 -14.73 1.08 6.02
C ILE A 57 -13.81 0.14 5.23
N GLU A 58 -12.51 0.13 5.52
CA GLU A 58 -11.53 -0.71 4.83
C GLU A 58 -11.79 -2.20 5.07
N PHE A 59 -12.16 -2.58 6.30
CA PHE A 59 -12.49 -3.97 6.65
C PHE A 59 -13.73 -4.46 5.88
N ASN A 60 -14.78 -3.65 5.80
CA ASN A 60 -15.99 -4.00 5.04
C ASN A 60 -15.69 -4.09 3.53
N LYS A 61 -14.91 -3.16 2.98
CA LYS A 61 -14.46 -3.23 1.57
C LYS A 61 -13.63 -4.48 1.28
N ALA A 62 -12.85 -4.97 2.25
CA ALA A 62 -12.13 -6.22 2.10
C ALA A 62 -13.08 -7.43 2.07
N ILE A 63 -14.16 -7.43 2.88
CA ILE A 63 -15.21 -8.44 2.82
C ILE A 63 -15.92 -8.40 1.45
N GLU A 64 -16.18 -7.21 0.92
CA GLU A 64 -16.80 -7.00 -0.39
C GLU A 64 -15.85 -7.31 -1.56
N GLY A 65 -14.55 -7.46 -1.32
CA GLY A 65 -13.55 -7.70 -2.36
C GLY A 65 -13.17 -6.48 -3.19
N THR A 66 -13.49 -5.27 -2.71
CA THR A 66 -13.29 -4.00 -3.46
C THR A 66 -12.05 -3.23 -3.06
N LEU A 67 -11.46 -3.56 -1.88
CA LEU A 67 -10.21 -2.98 -1.40
C LEU A 67 -9.57 -3.94 -0.39
N PHE A 68 -8.26 -4.12 -0.48
CA PHE A 68 -7.49 -4.92 0.48
C PHE A 68 -6.32 -4.11 1.01
N ARG A 69 -6.43 -3.59 2.26
CA ARG A 69 -5.32 -2.93 2.94
C ARG A 69 -4.72 -3.84 3.99
N PHE A 70 -3.48 -4.25 3.75
CA PHE A 70 -2.68 -5.00 4.69
C PHE A 70 -1.80 -4.08 5.51
N TYR A 71 -1.77 -4.31 6.81
CA TYR A 71 -0.81 -3.72 7.73
C TYR A 71 0.31 -4.71 7.98
N VAL A 72 1.53 -4.21 7.94
CA VAL A 72 2.76 -5.01 7.99
C VAL A 72 3.37 -4.93 9.37
N TYR A 73 3.72 -6.08 9.92
CA TYR A 73 4.37 -6.24 11.22
C TYR A 73 5.62 -7.12 11.08
N GLU A 74 6.65 -6.90 11.90
CA GLU A 74 7.72 -7.88 12.07
C GLU A 74 7.21 -9.04 12.93
N LYS A 75 7.56 -10.29 12.60
CA LYS A 75 7.22 -11.45 13.46
C LYS A 75 7.79 -11.33 14.87
N THR A 76 8.91 -10.63 15.01
CA THR A 76 9.59 -10.36 16.29
C THR A 76 8.92 -9.23 17.09
N ASP A 77 8.11 -8.39 16.44
CA ASP A 77 7.33 -7.33 17.09
C ASP A 77 5.93 -7.23 16.45
N PRO A 78 5.00 -8.15 16.80
CA PRO A 78 3.69 -8.24 16.19
C PRO A 78 2.71 -7.15 16.63
N ASN A 79 3.15 -6.24 17.52
CA ASN A 79 2.31 -5.15 18.02
C ASN A 79 2.60 -3.79 17.35
N THR A 80 3.73 -3.68 16.65
CA THR A 80 4.13 -2.42 15.99
C THR A 80 3.92 -2.50 14.49
N ILE A 81 3.06 -1.62 13.96
CA ILE A 81 2.89 -1.47 12.52
C ILE A 81 4.15 -0.81 11.95
N ILE A 82 4.77 -1.45 10.95
CA ILE A 82 5.94 -0.96 10.24
C ILE A 82 5.65 -0.51 8.81
N GLY A 83 4.47 -0.81 8.29
CA GLY A 83 4.05 -0.41 6.96
C GLY A 83 2.60 -0.76 6.66
N THR A 84 2.13 -0.30 5.51
CA THR A 84 0.84 -0.70 4.94
C THR A 84 0.94 -0.81 3.43
N ILE A 85 0.24 -1.79 2.86
CA ILE A 85 0.09 -2.01 1.42
C ILE A 85 -1.41 -2.13 1.13
N CYS A 86 -1.91 -1.36 0.17
CA CYS A 86 -3.31 -1.32 -0.20
C CYS A 86 -3.48 -1.63 -1.69
N PHE A 87 -4.33 -2.61 -2.01
CA PHE A 87 -4.83 -2.86 -3.36
C PHE A 87 -6.23 -2.28 -3.46
N PHE A 88 -6.46 -1.45 -4.46
CA PHE A 88 -7.70 -0.71 -4.66
C PHE A 88 -7.98 -0.54 -6.17
N ASN A 89 -9.09 0.10 -6.53
CA ASN A 89 -9.55 0.20 -7.91
C ASN A 89 -9.56 -1.17 -8.60
N ILE A 90 -10.11 -2.17 -7.90
CA ILE A 90 -10.17 -3.55 -8.36
C ILE A 90 -11.23 -3.66 -9.45
N LEU A 91 -10.79 -3.91 -10.68
CA LEU A 91 -11.64 -4.07 -11.86
C LEU A 91 -11.57 -5.51 -12.35
N HIS A 92 -12.72 -6.18 -12.36
CA HIS A 92 -12.85 -7.51 -12.95
C HIS A 92 -13.01 -7.43 -14.49
N ALA A 93 -13.61 -8.42 -15.10
CA ALA A 93 -13.77 -8.50 -16.55
C ALA A 93 -14.29 -7.18 -17.17
N PRO A 94 -13.72 -6.72 -18.29
CA PRO A 94 -12.65 -7.37 -19.07
C PRO A 94 -11.23 -6.97 -18.65
N CYS A 95 -11.05 -6.07 -17.70
CA CYS A 95 -9.76 -5.45 -17.39
C CYS A 95 -8.86 -6.34 -16.51
N TYR A 96 -9.43 -7.03 -15.52
CA TYR A 96 -8.69 -7.82 -14.52
C TYR A 96 -7.46 -7.08 -13.94
N CYS A 97 -7.64 -5.84 -13.50
CA CYS A 97 -6.56 -5.01 -12.99
C CYS A 97 -6.90 -4.36 -11.65
N CYS A 98 -5.87 -3.95 -10.94
CA CYS A 98 -5.98 -3.14 -9.74
C CYS A 98 -4.79 -2.19 -9.62
N GLU A 99 -4.87 -1.29 -8.64
CA GLU A 99 -3.78 -0.41 -8.27
C GLU A 99 -3.20 -0.81 -6.92
N VAL A 100 -1.91 -0.52 -6.71
CA VAL A 100 -1.25 -0.70 -5.42
C VAL A 100 -0.64 0.61 -4.93
N GLY A 101 -0.92 0.92 -3.67
CA GLY A 101 -0.25 1.99 -2.92
C GLY A 101 0.34 1.44 -1.63
N TYR A 102 1.45 1.99 -1.18
CA TYR A 102 2.13 1.54 0.03
C TYR A 102 2.87 2.67 0.74
N LYS A 103 3.13 2.46 2.03
CA LYS A 103 4.02 3.29 2.83
C LYS A 103 4.67 2.46 3.93
N PHE A 104 5.89 2.81 4.28
CA PHE A 104 6.67 2.11 5.29
C PHE A 104 7.36 3.08 6.22
N SER A 105 7.45 2.71 7.51
CA SER A 105 8.16 3.48 8.51
C SER A 105 9.62 3.67 8.14
N SER A 106 10.17 4.86 8.42
CA SER A 106 11.59 5.17 8.21
C SER A 106 12.52 4.22 8.97
N ARG A 107 12.05 3.65 10.09
CA ARG A 107 12.83 2.71 10.94
C ARG A 107 13.25 1.43 10.23
N ILE A 108 12.52 1.04 9.17
CA ILE A 108 12.77 -0.23 8.48
C ILE A 108 13.35 -0.03 7.08
N HIS A 109 13.69 1.21 6.72
CA HIS A 109 14.32 1.49 5.44
C HIS A 109 15.61 0.69 5.28
N HIS A 110 15.95 0.32 4.05
CA HIS A 110 17.15 -0.46 3.66
C HIS A 110 17.25 -1.88 4.26
N ARG A 111 16.19 -2.38 4.96
CA ARG A 111 16.16 -3.73 5.57
C ARG A 111 15.49 -4.78 4.68
N GLY A 112 14.98 -4.41 3.50
CA GLY A 112 14.34 -5.30 2.53
C GLY A 112 12.90 -5.70 2.87
N TYR A 113 12.31 -5.21 3.96
CA TYR A 113 10.96 -5.56 4.40
C TYR A 113 9.88 -5.09 3.42
N ALA A 114 10.02 -3.90 2.84
CA ALA A 114 9.07 -3.40 1.84
C ALA A 114 9.06 -4.29 0.58
N THR A 115 10.24 -4.73 0.12
CA THR A 115 10.35 -5.65 -1.01
C THR A 115 9.69 -6.99 -0.68
N GLU A 116 9.99 -7.57 0.49
CA GLU A 116 9.43 -8.86 0.93
C GLU A 116 7.90 -8.81 1.00
N ALA A 117 7.34 -7.79 1.64
CA ALA A 117 5.90 -7.63 1.80
C ALA A 117 5.19 -7.40 0.45
N LEU A 118 5.72 -6.50 -0.39
CA LEU A 118 5.11 -6.17 -1.67
C LEU A 118 5.18 -7.35 -2.64
N THR A 119 6.30 -8.06 -2.72
CA THR A 119 6.44 -9.28 -3.53
C THR A 119 5.45 -10.37 -3.10
N ALA A 120 5.33 -10.61 -1.80
CA ALA A 120 4.40 -11.62 -1.29
C ALA A 120 2.94 -11.29 -1.64
N LEU A 121 2.52 -10.04 -1.41
CA LEU A 121 1.13 -9.64 -1.65
C LEU A 121 0.79 -9.51 -3.13
N THR A 122 1.71 -9.04 -4.00
CA THR A 122 1.46 -9.01 -5.46
C THR A 122 1.27 -10.42 -6.01
N ASN A 123 2.11 -11.39 -5.59
CA ASN A 123 1.94 -12.80 -5.93
C ASN A 123 0.58 -13.34 -5.48
N THR A 124 0.14 -12.96 -4.27
CA THR A 124 -1.15 -13.39 -3.73
C THR A 124 -2.32 -12.80 -4.53
N VAL A 125 -2.25 -11.51 -4.88
CA VAL A 125 -3.27 -10.82 -5.69
C VAL A 125 -3.43 -11.50 -7.06
N PHE A 126 -2.34 -11.82 -7.74
CA PHE A 126 -2.42 -12.55 -9.01
C PHE A 126 -3.08 -13.92 -8.86
N LYS A 127 -2.71 -14.67 -7.82
CA LYS A 127 -3.21 -16.04 -7.61
C LYS A 127 -4.65 -16.09 -7.12
N GLU A 128 -5.03 -15.25 -6.16
CA GLU A 128 -6.30 -15.38 -5.47
C GLU A 128 -7.39 -14.45 -6.02
N LEU A 129 -7.04 -13.28 -6.60
CA LEU A 129 -8.00 -12.39 -7.25
C LEU A 129 -8.04 -12.57 -8.76
N ASN A 130 -7.18 -13.43 -9.31
CA ASN A 130 -7.06 -13.66 -10.76
C ASN A 130 -6.85 -12.36 -11.54
N MET A 131 -6.08 -11.43 -10.97
CA MET A 131 -5.73 -10.19 -11.67
C MET A 131 -4.71 -10.47 -12.77
N HIS A 132 -4.79 -9.72 -13.85
CA HIS A 132 -3.83 -9.77 -14.95
C HIS A 132 -2.77 -8.66 -14.83
N ARG A 133 -3.10 -7.56 -14.15
CA ARG A 133 -2.24 -6.38 -14.07
C ARG A 133 -2.39 -5.67 -12.73
N ILE A 134 -1.27 -5.26 -12.16
CA ILE A 134 -1.21 -4.37 -11.00
C ILE A 134 -0.50 -3.08 -11.43
N ALA A 135 -1.18 -1.93 -11.31
CA ALA A 135 -0.60 -0.62 -11.59
C ALA A 135 -0.09 0.04 -10.31
N ALA A 136 0.93 0.88 -10.44
CA ALA A 136 1.41 1.75 -9.38
C ALA A 136 1.80 3.12 -9.95
N TYR A 137 1.53 4.17 -9.19
CA TYR A 137 1.85 5.55 -9.56
C TYR A 137 2.78 6.14 -8.52
N VAL A 138 3.86 6.78 -8.97
CA VAL A 138 4.88 7.35 -8.08
C VAL A 138 5.37 8.69 -8.60
N GLU A 139 5.54 9.66 -7.72
CA GLU A 139 6.14 10.94 -8.09
C GLU A 139 7.56 10.75 -8.64
N PRO A 140 7.96 11.47 -9.72
CA PRO A 140 9.29 11.36 -10.29
C PRO A 140 10.43 11.59 -9.30
N GLY A 141 10.20 12.41 -8.26
CA GLY A 141 11.17 12.69 -7.20
C GLY A 141 11.26 11.65 -6.09
N ASN A 142 10.38 10.65 -6.06
CA ASN A 142 10.33 9.62 -5.00
C ASN A 142 11.23 8.42 -5.35
N ALA A 143 12.55 8.65 -5.36
CA ALA A 143 13.53 7.61 -5.70
C ALA A 143 13.39 6.32 -4.84
N PRO A 144 13.14 6.36 -3.51
CA PRO A 144 12.94 5.15 -2.74
C PRO A 144 11.79 4.28 -3.24
N SER A 145 10.66 4.89 -3.63
CA SER A 145 9.49 4.17 -4.16
C SER A 145 9.77 3.61 -5.56
N ILE A 146 10.43 4.39 -6.43
CA ILE A 146 10.87 3.95 -7.76
C ILE A 146 11.74 2.70 -7.64
N HIS A 147 12.78 2.74 -6.83
CA HIS A 147 13.68 1.59 -6.65
C HIS A 147 12.98 0.36 -6.03
N LEU A 148 11.97 0.59 -5.18
CA LEU A 148 11.18 -0.54 -4.64
C LEU A 148 10.36 -1.22 -5.74
N LEU A 149 9.64 -0.44 -6.56
CA LEU A 149 8.85 -0.97 -7.68
C LEU A 149 9.72 -1.76 -8.65
N GLU A 150 10.84 -1.19 -9.09
CA GLU A 150 11.78 -1.85 -10.02
C GLU A 150 12.36 -3.15 -9.43
N ARG A 151 12.68 -3.16 -8.13
CA ARG A 151 13.19 -4.35 -7.43
C ARG A 151 12.15 -5.47 -7.33
N VAL A 152 10.87 -5.14 -7.20
CA VAL A 152 9.77 -6.10 -7.18
C VAL A 152 9.45 -6.63 -8.58
N GLY A 153 9.90 -5.94 -9.62
CA GLY A 153 9.71 -6.34 -11.02
C GLY A 153 8.72 -5.48 -11.79
N PHE A 154 8.23 -4.40 -11.19
CA PHE A 154 7.39 -3.46 -11.93
C PHE A 154 8.14 -2.81 -13.07
N VAL A 155 7.49 -2.70 -14.22
CA VAL A 155 8.02 -2.06 -15.43
C VAL A 155 7.43 -0.67 -15.57
N ARG A 156 8.29 0.33 -15.83
CA ARG A 156 7.86 1.70 -16.10
C ARG A 156 7.24 1.80 -17.49
N GLU A 157 6.05 2.40 -17.58
CA GLU A 157 5.32 2.54 -18.84
C GLU A 157 5.29 3.98 -19.37
N GLY A 158 5.34 4.97 -18.48
CA GLY A 158 5.28 6.36 -18.92
C GLY A 158 5.11 7.37 -17.81
N LEU A 159 4.75 8.59 -18.21
CA LEU A 159 4.45 9.72 -17.33
C LEU A 159 2.96 10.09 -17.48
N CYS A 160 2.24 10.06 -16.38
CA CYS A 160 0.89 10.61 -16.27
C CYS A 160 1.01 12.06 -15.81
N ARG A 161 0.72 13.00 -16.71
CA ARG A 161 0.78 14.43 -16.39
C ARG A 161 -0.39 14.80 -15.48
N GLU A 162 -0.11 15.63 -14.46
CA GLU A 162 -1.13 16.18 -13.56
C GLU A 162 -2.06 15.10 -12.97
N HIS A 163 -1.46 13.97 -12.55
CA HIS A 163 -2.18 12.75 -12.15
C HIS A 163 -2.94 12.92 -10.84
N SER A 164 -2.39 13.66 -9.88
CA SER A 164 -3.04 13.92 -8.59
C SER A 164 -2.80 15.33 -8.10
N CYS A 165 -3.74 15.85 -7.29
CA CYS A 165 -3.60 17.14 -6.64
C CYS A 165 -3.09 16.93 -5.21
N GLN A 166 -1.96 17.58 -4.86
CA GLN A 166 -1.38 17.57 -3.53
C GLN A 166 -1.10 19.01 -3.11
N HIS A 167 -1.56 19.40 -1.94
CA HIS A 167 -1.39 20.77 -1.43
C HIS A 167 -1.82 21.87 -2.43
N GLY A 168 -2.88 21.60 -3.20
CA GLY A 168 -3.39 22.49 -4.24
C GLY A 168 -2.59 22.53 -5.54
N ILE A 169 -1.56 21.70 -5.69
CA ILE A 169 -0.70 21.61 -6.88
C ILE A 169 -0.94 20.27 -7.60
N TRP A 170 -1.11 20.30 -8.92
CA TRP A 170 -1.21 19.10 -9.74
C TRP A 170 0.17 18.51 -9.97
N ILE A 171 0.35 17.24 -9.63
CA ILE A 171 1.63 16.54 -9.63
C ILE A 171 1.63 15.43 -10.68
N ASP A 172 2.70 15.40 -11.48
CA ASP A 172 2.97 14.31 -12.42
C ASP A 172 3.35 13.03 -11.69
N HIS A 173 2.95 11.88 -12.24
CA HIS A 173 3.36 10.58 -11.71
C HIS A 173 3.94 9.69 -12.80
N LEU A 174 4.98 8.95 -12.47
CA LEU A 174 5.44 7.83 -13.28
C LEU A 174 4.47 6.67 -13.09
N GLN A 175 4.00 6.11 -14.20
CA GLN A 175 3.18 4.91 -14.20
C GLN A 175 4.06 3.68 -14.32
N TYR A 176 3.83 2.74 -13.43
CA TYR A 176 4.44 1.41 -13.42
C TYR A 176 3.36 0.33 -13.48
N SER A 177 3.71 -0.84 -14.01
CA SER A 177 2.86 -2.02 -13.98
C SER A 177 3.64 -3.28 -13.66
N LEU A 178 2.95 -4.25 -13.08
CA LEU A 178 3.43 -5.62 -12.88
C LEU A 178 2.43 -6.57 -13.52
N LEU A 179 2.94 -7.51 -14.32
CA LEU A 179 2.19 -8.60 -14.93
C LEU A 179 2.63 -9.94 -14.32
N PRO A 180 1.81 -11.01 -14.39
CA PRO A 180 2.22 -12.34 -13.95
C PRO A 180 3.51 -12.84 -14.63
N SER A 181 3.75 -12.43 -15.88
CA SER A 181 4.96 -12.76 -16.66
C SER A 181 6.25 -12.09 -16.15
N ASP A 182 6.12 -11.00 -15.39
CA ASP A 182 7.27 -10.25 -14.83
C ASP A 182 7.77 -10.84 -13.50
N LEU A 183 6.99 -11.76 -12.92
CA LEU A 183 7.36 -12.44 -11.67
C LEU A 183 8.53 -13.41 -11.91
N ARG A 184 9.57 -13.29 -11.09
CA ARG A 184 10.79 -14.12 -11.13
C ARG A 184 10.71 -15.28 -10.15
#